data_680b6d61c0d4098b6c31245cd262b832
#
_entry.id   680b6d61c0d4098b6c31245cd262b832
#
_cell.length_a   1.000
_cell.length_b   1.000
_cell.length_c   1.000
_cell.angle_alpha   90.00
_cell.angle_beta   90.00
_cell.angle_gamma   90.00
#
_symmetry.space_group_name_H-M   'P 1'
#
loop_
_entity.id
_entity.type
_entity.pdbx_description
1 polymer ?
#
loop_
_entity_poly.entity_id
_entity_poly.type
_entity_poly.pdbx_seq_one_letter_code
_entity_poly.pdbx_strand_id
1 'polypeptide(L)'
;MKSKAFIEDYDKIVCFTDGEDGGFEVYSDGVPLPVSGVTRSPYDAQEVRIMLRARLDPETPCFVSHNGALVAAQPLGIYDRPEFDERYYYDGPLGAEVKEGKTTFRLWAPFALDVRLNLFSSGDGSPNLLGKRMTRSSRGVWTAEINADLEGMYYTYTVSYNGRKDAELCDPYAFATGLNGRRGMVTNISSPSVTPEGWESEHAEYKKAHALKSYTDAVIWEVHVRDFSGKTNAAAKRGFGAFAEKLTNSRGMTIGTDYVADLGVTHVHLLPCAEYATVDQSRLDDEDYNAFNWGYDPMNYNSPMGAYCSDPRDGRARVLELRRAVAALHKAGLGVVFDVVYNHTYNFDAP
;
A
#
# COMPACT_ATOMS: atom_id res chain seq x y z
N MET A 1 -24.49 -6.75 -20.81
CA MET A 1 -23.43 -6.49 -19.79
C MET A 1 -23.21 -7.77 -18.99
N LYS A 2 -21.99 -8.07 -18.49
CA LYS A 2 -21.84 -9.22 -17.58
C LYS A 2 -22.51 -8.86 -16.25
N SER A 3 -23.38 -9.72 -15.74
CA SER A 3 -24.02 -9.53 -14.43
C SER A 3 -22.95 -9.40 -13.33
N LYS A 4 -23.19 -8.53 -12.35
CA LYS A 4 -22.34 -8.36 -11.15
C LYS A 4 -23.23 -8.55 -9.91
N ALA A 5 -22.71 -9.13 -8.85
CA ALA A 5 -23.41 -9.27 -7.58
C ALA A 5 -22.53 -8.82 -6.42
N PHE A 6 -23.14 -8.14 -5.44
CA PHE A 6 -22.46 -7.59 -4.27
C PHE A 6 -23.23 -7.92 -2.99
N ILE A 7 -22.51 -8.35 -1.98
CA ILE A 7 -23.03 -8.52 -0.61
C ILE A 7 -23.13 -7.13 0.02
N GLU A 8 -24.36 -6.66 0.17
CA GLU A 8 -24.67 -5.35 0.73
C GLU A 8 -24.85 -5.41 2.25
N ASP A 9 -25.44 -6.51 2.73
CA ASP A 9 -25.63 -6.82 4.13
C ASP A 9 -25.65 -8.34 4.34
N TYR A 10 -25.64 -8.83 5.57
CA TYR A 10 -25.69 -10.25 5.89
C TYR A 10 -26.95 -10.97 5.40
N ASP A 11 -28.00 -10.26 5.05
CA ASP A 11 -29.25 -10.79 4.51
C ASP A 11 -29.67 -10.14 3.18
N LYS A 12 -28.74 -9.36 2.54
CA LYS A 12 -29.06 -8.59 1.33
C LYS A 12 -27.94 -8.64 0.33
N ILE A 13 -28.31 -8.96 -0.92
CA ILE A 13 -27.40 -8.94 -2.08
C ILE A 13 -27.98 -7.94 -3.10
N VAL A 14 -27.09 -7.12 -3.70
CA VAL A 14 -27.41 -6.27 -4.84
C VAL A 14 -26.80 -6.90 -6.10
N CYS A 15 -27.63 -7.13 -7.12
CA CYS A 15 -27.24 -7.69 -8.39
C CYS A 15 -27.52 -6.68 -9.51
N PHE A 16 -26.56 -6.49 -10.42
CA PHE A 16 -26.75 -5.68 -11.63
C PHE A 16 -26.92 -6.60 -12.82
N THR A 17 -28.08 -6.53 -13.47
CA THR A 17 -28.46 -7.38 -14.59
C THR A 17 -29.45 -6.71 -15.52
N ASP A 18 -29.37 -7.02 -16.81
CA ASP A 18 -30.35 -6.60 -17.84
C ASP A 18 -31.54 -7.57 -17.93
N GLY A 19 -31.58 -8.63 -17.09
CA GLY A 19 -32.62 -9.66 -17.11
C GLY A 19 -33.92 -9.28 -16.38
N GLU A 20 -34.90 -10.18 -16.41
CA GLU A 20 -36.17 -10.05 -15.71
C GLU A 20 -35.99 -10.17 -14.19
N ASP A 21 -37.02 -9.76 -13.42
CA ASP A 21 -36.98 -9.73 -11.94
C ASP A 21 -37.20 -11.10 -11.28
N GLY A 22 -37.33 -12.18 -12.04
CA GLY A 22 -37.63 -13.52 -11.54
C GLY A 22 -36.45 -14.50 -11.62
N GLY A 23 -36.57 -15.62 -10.88
CA GLY A 23 -35.63 -16.74 -11.01
C GLY A 23 -34.25 -16.53 -10.37
N PHE A 24 -34.14 -15.64 -9.36
CA PHE A 24 -32.93 -15.50 -8.59
C PHE A 24 -32.83 -16.59 -7.50
N GLU A 25 -31.71 -17.29 -7.48
CA GLU A 25 -31.34 -18.24 -6.44
C GLU A 25 -29.99 -17.78 -5.85
N VAL A 26 -29.83 -17.94 -4.53
CA VAL A 26 -28.59 -17.59 -3.84
C VAL A 26 -28.01 -18.85 -3.20
N TYR A 27 -26.70 -19.02 -3.32
CA TYR A 27 -25.97 -20.15 -2.76
C TYR A 27 -24.83 -19.64 -1.87
N SER A 28 -24.68 -20.23 -0.68
CA SER A 28 -23.53 -20.03 0.20
C SER A 28 -22.89 -21.38 0.46
N ASP A 29 -21.59 -21.51 0.16
CA ASP A 29 -20.85 -22.78 0.22
C ASP A 29 -21.57 -23.95 -0.52
N GLY A 30 -22.18 -23.63 -1.66
CA GLY A 30 -22.97 -24.58 -2.46
C GLY A 30 -24.35 -24.93 -1.89
N VAL A 31 -24.74 -24.39 -0.73
CA VAL A 31 -26.06 -24.59 -0.13
C VAL A 31 -27.01 -23.45 -0.52
N PRO A 32 -28.24 -23.77 -1.00
CA PRO A 32 -29.19 -22.72 -1.36
C PRO A 32 -29.67 -21.96 -0.12
N LEU A 33 -29.67 -20.63 -0.23
CA LEU A 33 -30.24 -19.72 0.78
C LEU A 33 -31.64 -19.30 0.37
N PRO A 34 -32.64 -19.40 1.25
CA PRO A 34 -34.01 -19.00 0.93
C PRO A 34 -34.12 -17.50 0.66
N VAL A 35 -34.58 -17.14 -0.54
CA VAL A 35 -34.90 -15.77 -0.90
C VAL A 35 -36.26 -15.39 -0.32
N SER A 36 -36.37 -14.24 0.33
CA SER A 36 -37.61 -13.71 0.90
C SER A 36 -38.30 -12.69 -0.01
N GLY A 37 -37.54 -12.02 -0.87
CA GLY A 37 -38.06 -11.04 -1.80
C GLY A 37 -36.99 -10.58 -2.80
N VAL A 38 -37.47 -10.14 -3.96
CA VAL A 38 -36.67 -9.54 -5.02
C VAL A 38 -37.34 -8.23 -5.42
N THR A 39 -36.58 -7.14 -5.45
CA THR A 39 -37.09 -5.82 -5.85
C THR A 39 -36.09 -5.13 -6.76
N ARG A 40 -36.60 -4.46 -7.80
CA ARG A 40 -35.77 -3.63 -8.67
C ARG A 40 -35.68 -2.20 -8.14
N SER A 41 -34.54 -1.59 -8.26
CA SER A 41 -34.34 -0.20 -7.87
C SER A 41 -35.20 0.74 -8.73
N PRO A 42 -35.89 1.73 -8.14
CA PRO A 42 -36.60 2.73 -8.93
C PRO A 42 -35.65 3.76 -9.59
N TYR A 43 -34.39 3.77 -9.23
CA TYR A 43 -33.40 4.72 -9.72
C TYR A 43 -32.44 4.15 -10.75
N ASP A 44 -32.27 2.81 -10.74
CA ASP A 44 -31.40 2.09 -11.69
C ASP A 44 -32.12 0.82 -12.16
N ALA A 45 -32.51 0.79 -13.43
CA ALA A 45 -33.22 -0.34 -14.02
C ALA A 45 -32.40 -1.63 -14.05
N GLN A 46 -31.07 -1.57 -13.87
CA GLN A 46 -30.21 -2.75 -13.82
C GLN A 46 -30.01 -3.28 -12.38
N GLU A 47 -30.26 -2.45 -11.36
CA GLU A 47 -30.06 -2.81 -9.96
C GLU A 47 -31.25 -3.63 -9.44
N VAL A 48 -30.98 -4.86 -9.02
CA VAL A 48 -31.92 -5.77 -8.37
C VAL A 48 -31.45 -6.07 -6.95
N ARG A 49 -32.33 -5.90 -5.96
CA ARG A 49 -32.09 -6.19 -4.55
C ARG A 49 -32.72 -7.50 -4.17
N ILE A 50 -31.91 -8.43 -3.69
CA ILE A 50 -32.30 -9.78 -3.28
C ILE A 50 -32.22 -9.84 -1.76
N MET A 51 -33.38 -10.05 -1.11
CA MET A 51 -33.47 -10.22 0.34
C MET A 51 -33.49 -11.70 0.70
N LEU A 52 -32.73 -12.09 1.71
CA LEU A 52 -32.63 -13.46 2.19
C LEU A 52 -33.47 -13.65 3.46
N ARG A 53 -33.93 -14.88 3.71
CA ARG A 53 -34.59 -15.25 4.99
C ARG A 53 -33.57 -15.65 6.06
N ALA A 54 -32.37 -16.03 5.66
CA ALA A 54 -31.27 -16.40 6.54
C ALA A 54 -30.07 -15.51 6.27
N ARG A 55 -29.27 -15.28 7.29
CA ARG A 55 -28.01 -14.54 7.16
C ARG A 55 -26.98 -15.40 6.42
N LEU A 56 -26.32 -14.81 5.45
CA LEU A 56 -25.16 -15.42 4.79
C LEU A 56 -23.92 -15.26 5.67
N ASP A 57 -22.97 -16.19 5.52
CA ASP A 57 -21.63 -16.02 6.07
C ASP A 57 -20.69 -15.51 4.96
N PRO A 58 -20.22 -14.24 5.05
CA PRO A 58 -19.36 -13.66 4.02
C PRO A 58 -17.96 -14.29 3.95
N GLU A 59 -17.63 -15.17 4.91
CA GLU A 59 -16.39 -15.95 4.92
C GLU A 59 -16.47 -17.19 4.04
N THR A 60 -17.64 -17.48 3.46
CA THR A 60 -17.86 -18.60 2.54
C THR A 60 -18.18 -18.12 1.12
N PRO A 61 -17.89 -18.94 0.10
CA PRO A 61 -18.22 -18.59 -1.27
C PRO A 61 -19.72 -18.36 -1.46
N CYS A 62 -20.11 -17.16 -1.91
CA CYS A 62 -21.51 -16.81 -2.16
C CYS A 62 -21.72 -16.53 -3.65
N PHE A 63 -22.77 -17.12 -4.22
CA PHE A 63 -23.12 -16.99 -5.64
C PHE A 63 -24.60 -16.66 -5.80
N VAL A 64 -24.89 -15.86 -6.82
CA VAL A 64 -26.24 -15.61 -7.31
C VAL A 64 -26.40 -16.34 -8.65
N SER A 65 -27.43 -17.18 -8.76
CA SER A 65 -27.85 -17.76 -10.03
C SER A 65 -29.05 -16.99 -10.58
N HIS A 66 -29.00 -16.63 -11.85
CA HIS A 66 -30.11 -15.98 -12.55
C HIS A 66 -30.11 -16.42 -14.00
N ASN A 67 -31.25 -16.98 -14.46
CA ASN A 67 -31.41 -17.49 -15.83
C ASN A 67 -30.29 -18.45 -16.26
N GLY A 68 -29.83 -19.33 -15.36
CA GLY A 68 -28.78 -20.32 -15.63
C GLY A 68 -27.35 -19.75 -15.60
N ALA A 69 -27.18 -18.45 -15.41
CA ALA A 69 -25.87 -17.84 -15.19
C ALA A 69 -25.55 -17.77 -13.70
N LEU A 70 -24.34 -18.18 -13.32
CA LEU A 70 -23.84 -18.11 -11.95
C LEU A 70 -22.86 -16.94 -11.81
N VAL A 71 -23.10 -16.05 -10.86
CA VAL A 71 -22.31 -14.85 -10.58
C VAL A 71 -21.84 -14.86 -9.12
N ALA A 72 -20.55 -14.72 -8.90
CA ALA A 72 -20.00 -14.61 -7.55
C ALA A 72 -20.40 -13.27 -6.92
N ALA A 73 -20.97 -13.31 -5.72
CA ALA A 73 -21.28 -12.12 -4.94
C ALA A 73 -20.02 -11.64 -4.20
N GLN A 74 -19.62 -10.41 -4.49
CA GLN A 74 -18.44 -9.78 -3.88
C GLN A 74 -18.84 -8.96 -2.65
N PRO A 75 -18.11 -8.98 -1.55
CA PRO A 75 -18.34 -8.08 -0.42
C PRO A 75 -18.18 -6.62 -0.88
N LEU A 76 -19.16 -5.76 -0.56
CA LEU A 76 -19.09 -4.33 -0.83
C LEU A 76 -19.75 -3.53 0.30
N GLY A 77 -21.07 -3.37 0.32
CA GLY A 77 -21.78 -2.59 1.34
C GLY A 77 -21.68 -3.19 2.75
N ILE A 78 -21.37 -4.46 2.85
CA ILE A 78 -21.17 -5.15 4.13
C ILE A 78 -20.03 -4.56 4.97
N TYR A 79 -19.03 -3.92 4.33
CA TYR A 79 -17.94 -3.24 5.03
C TYR A 79 -18.40 -2.03 5.85
N ASP A 80 -19.54 -1.41 5.49
CA ASP A 80 -20.11 -0.24 6.17
C ASP A 80 -21.05 -0.63 7.32
N ARG A 81 -21.15 -1.91 7.66
CA ARG A 81 -22.03 -2.39 8.73
C ARG A 81 -21.32 -2.38 10.08
N PRO A 82 -21.97 -1.87 11.15
CA PRO A 82 -21.38 -1.89 12.50
C PRO A 82 -20.94 -3.28 12.95
N GLU A 83 -21.68 -4.32 12.55
CA GLU A 83 -21.35 -5.71 12.86
C GLU A 83 -20.04 -6.16 12.18
N PHE A 84 -19.69 -5.57 11.01
CA PHE A 84 -18.39 -5.84 10.40
C PHE A 84 -17.26 -5.35 11.30
N ASP A 85 -17.37 -4.13 11.82
CA ASP A 85 -16.38 -3.58 12.74
C ASP A 85 -16.28 -4.40 14.04
N GLU A 86 -17.41 -4.74 14.62
CA GLU A 86 -17.44 -5.58 15.84
C GLU A 86 -16.74 -6.93 15.64
N ARG A 87 -16.93 -7.56 14.47
CA ARG A 87 -16.39 -8.88 14.17
C ARG A 87 -14.94 -8.85 13.73
N TYR A 88 -14.54 -7.86 12.93
CA TYR A 88 -13.25 -7.86 12.22
C TYR A 88 -12.29 -6.74 12.62
N TYR A 89 -12.68 -5.82 13.51
CA TYR A 89 -11.74 -4.84 14.04
C TYR A 89 -10.50 -5.51 14.61
N TYR A 90 -9.34 -5.04 14.17
CA TYR A 90 -8.05 -5.54 14.62
C TYR A 90 -7.07 -4.38 14.78
N ASP A 91 -6.50 -4.24 15.97
CA ASP A 91 -5.55 -3.19 16.37
C ASP A 91 -4.14 -3.74 16.65
N GLY A 92 -3.92 -5.02 16.35
CA GLY A 92 -2.61 -5.66 16.51
C GLY A 92 -1.66 -5.37 15.33
N PRO A 93 -0.43 -5.89 15.40
CA PRO A 93 0.57 -5.69 14.36
C PRO A 93 0.17 -6.41 13.06
N LEU A 94 0.35 -5.75 11.92
CA LEU A 94 0.23 -6.29 10.58
C LEU A 94 1.57 -6.19 9.84
N GLY A 95 1.71 -6.89 8.72
CA GLY A 95 2.96 -6.96 7.98
C GLY A 95 3.89 -8.08 8.46
N ALA A 96 5.17 -7.94 8.13
CA ALA A 96 6.22 -8.87 8.54
C ALA A 96 7.00 -8.35 9.76
N GLU A 97 7.12 -9.17 10.78
CA GLU A 97 7.84 -8.85 12.03
C GLU A 97 8.91 -9.91 12.31
N VAL A 98 10.15 -9.46 12.52
CA VAL A 98 11.26 -10.32 12.97
C VAL A 98 11.42 -10.14 14.48
N LYS A 99 11.32 -11.23 15.24
CA LYS A 99 11.52 -11.22 16.68
C LYS A 99 12.10 -12.56 17.14
N GLU A 100 13.17 -12.51 17.96
CA GLU A 100 13.79 -13.68 18.58
C GLU A 100 14.15 -14.80 17.59
N GLY A 101 14.69 -14.43 16.43
CA GLY A 101 15.09 -15.39 15.38
C GLY A 101 13.94 -16.03 14.61
N LYS A 102 12.72 -15.52 14.77
CA LYS A 102 11.52 -15.94 14.05
C LYS A 102 10.92 -14.78 13.28
N THR A 103 10.37 -15.05 12.11
CA THR A 103 9.62 -14.07 11.30
C THR A 103 8.15 -14.47 11.29
N THR A 104 7.29 -13.51 11.64
CA THR A 104 5.82 -13.65 11.61
C THR A 104 5.25 -12.71 10.58
N PHE A 105 4.41 -13.24 9.69
CA PHE A 105 3.69 -12.51 8.66
C PHE A 105 2.22 -12.45 9.02
N ARG A 106 1.59 -11.26 8.93
CA ARG A 106 0.17 -11.05 9.24
C ARG A 106 -0.47 -10.19 8.18
N LEU A 107 -1.55 -10.69 7.58
CA LEU A 107 -2.37 -9.98 6.61
C LEU A 107 -3.82 -9.92 7.09
N TRP A 108 -4.40 -8.73 7.17
CA TRP A 108 -5.83 -8.57 7.43
C TRP A 108 -6.61 -8.66 6.12
N ALA A 109 -7.32 -9.76 5.92
CA ALA A 109 -8.13 -10.04 4.75
C ALA A 109 -9.36 -10.86 5.15
N PRO A 110 -10.37 -10.24 5.80
CA PRO A 110 -11.46 -10.93 6.48
C PRO A 110 -12.31 -11.83 5.58
N PHE A 111 -12.46 -11.49 4.31
CA PHE A 111 -13.28 -12.26 3.37
C PHE A 111 -12.45 -13.08 2.36
N ALA A 112 -11.13 -13.15 2.53
CA ALA A 112 -10.32 -14.07 1.75
C ALA A 112 -10.65 -15.52 2.09
N LEU A 113 -10.70 -16.38 1.07
CA LEU A 113 -10.98 -17.83 1.22
C LEU A 113 -9.71 -18.65 1.46
N ASP A 114 -8.59 -18.19 0.91
CA ASP A 114 -7.26 -18.75 1.13
C ASP A 114 -6.20 -17.67 0.98
N VAL A 115 -5.15 -17.76 1.79
CA VAL A 115 -3.97 -16.88 1.70
C VAL A 115 -2.71 -17.71 1.77
N ARG A 116 -1.77 -17.44 0.84
CA ARG A 116 -0.45 -18.08 0.83
C ARG A 116 0.63 -17.02 0.88
N LEU A 117 1.58 -17.21 1.74
CA LEU A 117 2.85 -16.49 1.79
C LEU A 117 3.80 -17.05 0.74
N ASN A 118 4.38 -16.19 -0.10
CA ASN A 118 5.46 -16.54 -1.03
C ASN A 118 6.73 -15.81 -0.61
N LEU A 119 7.88 -16.48 -0.62
CA LEU A 119 9.19 -15.93 -0.27
C LEU A 119 10.15 -15.91 -1.45
N PHE A 120 10.97 -14.86 -1.51
CA PHE A 120 11.93 -14.64 -2.58
C PHE A 120 13.26 -14.13 -2.02
N SER A 121 14.36 -14.42 -2.70
CA SER A 121 15.70 -13.95 -2.30
C SER A 121 16.03 -12.54 -2.77
N SER A 122 15.25 -11.97 -3.70
CA SER A 122 15.46 -10.60 -4.22
C SER A 122 14.16 -9.88 -4.53
N GLY A 123 14.23 -8.57 -4.63
CA GLY A 123 13.10 -7.69 -4.96
C GLY A 123 12.61 -7.82 -6.40
N ASP A 124 13.35 -8.52 -7.25
CA ASP A 124 13.03 -8.76 -8.65
C ASP A 124 13.71 -10.04 -9.17
N GLY A 125 13.07 -10.71 -10.15
CA GLY A 125 13.66 -11.77 -10.98
C GLY A 125 13.94 -13.11 -10.30
N SER A 126 13.98 -13.23 -8.98
CA SER A 126 14.21 -14.51 -8.30
C SER A 126 12.97 -15.39 -8.29
N PRO A 127 13.14 -16.73 -8.32
CA PRO A 127 12.03 -17.66 -8.20
C PRO A 127 11.43 -17.65 -6.79
N ASN A 128 10.19 -18.15 -6.67
CA ASN A 128 9.58 -18.41 -5.37
C ASN A 128 10.34 -19.56 -4.67
N LEU A 129 10.84 -19.28 -3.48
CA LEU A 129 11.60 -20.22 -2.64
C LEU A 129 10.70 -21.05 -1.73
N LEU A 130 9.56 -20.49 -1.32
CA LEU A 130 8.61 -21.13 -0.40
C LEU A 130 7.22 -20.57 -0.63
N GLY A 131 6.25 -21.47 -0.85
CA GLY A 131 4.83 -21.16 -0.79
C GLY A 131 4.21 -21.80 0.46
N LYS A 132 3.81 -20.99 1.46
CA LYS A 132 3.23 -21.47 2.71
C LYS A 132 1.80 -20.98 2.87
N ARG A 133 0.85 -21.89 3.04
CA ARG A 133 -0.52 -21.54 3.40
C ARG A 133 -0.55 -20.88 4.77
N MET A 134 -1.28 -19.78 4.89
CA MET A 134 -1.45 -19.05 6.13
C MET A 134 -2.67 -19.57 6.91
N THR A 135 -2.69 -19.32 8.19
CA THR A 135 -3.81 -19.70 9.09
C THR A 135 -4.62 -18.47 9.42
N ARG A 136 -5.94 -18.56 9.25
CA ARG A 136 -6.87 -17.48 9.55
C ARG A 136 -7.21 -17.46 11.06
N SER A 137 -7.25 -16.27 11.63
CA SER A 137 -7.72 -15.99 12.99
C SER A 137 -9.18 -15.51 13.01
N SER A 138 -9.78 -15.40 14.21
CA SER A 138 -11.17 -14.96 14.41
C SER A 138 -11.47 -13.54 13.94
N ARG A 139 -10.46 -12.65 13.81
CA ARG A 139 -10.60 -11.26 13.35
C ARG A 139 -10.31 -11.09 11.87
N GLY A 140 -10.25 -12.20 11.11
CA GLY A 140 -9.94 -12.15 9.68
C GLY A 140 -8.47 -11.86 9.36
N VAL A 141 -7.58 -11.99 10.35
CA VAL A 141 -6.13 -11.88 10.16
C VAL A 141 -5.56 -13.24 9.79
N TRP A 142 -4.82 -13.28 8.71
CA TRP A 142 -4.08 -14.46 8.26
C TRP A 142 -2.65 -14.41 8.77
N THR A 143 -2.14 -15.49 9.33
CA THR A 143 -0.82 -15.55 9.96
C THR A 143 0.01 -16.72 9.44
N ALA A 144 1.28 -16.46 9.17
CA ALA A 144 2.30 -17.48 8.94
C ALA A 144 3.55 -17.19 9.77
N GLU A 145 4.13 -18.22 10.37
CA GLU A 145 5.37 -18.13 11.14
C GLU A 145 6.47 -18.97 10.47
N ILE A 146 7.67 -18.40 10.38
CA ILE A 146 8.88 -19.07 9.91
C ILE A 146 9.93 -18.99 11.03
N ASN A 147 10.47 -20.12 11.44
CA ASN A 147 11.50 -20.22 12.49
C ASN A 147 12.88 -19.84 11.91
N ALA A 148 12.99 -18.63 11.39
CA ALA A 148 14.22 -18.02 10.88
C ALA A 148 14.09 -16.51 10.92
N ASP A 149 15.21 -15.81 11.08
CA ASP A 149 15.30 -14.40 10.78
C ASP A 149 15.40 -14.23 9.26
N LEU A 150 14.36 -13.60 8.69
CA LEU A 150 14.24 -13.36 7.26
C LEU A 150 14.46 -11.90 6.88
N GLU A 151 15.09 -11.09 7.75
CA GLU A 151 15.37 -9.68 7.41
C GLU A 151 16.11 -9.58 6.06
N GLY A 152 15.59 -8.73 5.18
CA GLY A 152 16.10 -8.54 3.83
C GLY A 152 15.59 -9.53 2.77
N MET A 153 14.86 -10.57 3.16
CA MET A 153 14.12 -11.43 2.22
C MET A 153 12.87 -10.70 1.71
N TYR A 154 12.44 -11.07 0.52
CA TYR A 154 11.24 -10.49 -0.10
C TYR A 154 10.07 -11.45 -0.05
N TYR A 155 8.86 -10.90 -0.06
CA TYR A 155 7.65 -11.70 0.04
C TYR A 155 6.46 -11.04 -0.67
N THR A 156 5.47 -11.89 -0.99
CA THR A 156 4.14 -11.50 -1.45
C THR A 156 3.10 -12.39 -0.80
N TYR A 157 1.83 -12.01 -0.95
CA TYR A 157 0.71 -12.88 -0.63
C TYR A 157 -0.03 -13.26 -1.91
N THR A 158 -0.37 -14.55 -2.07
CA THR A 158 -1.39 -14.99 -3.02
C THR A 158 -2.70 -15.08 -2.26
N VAL A 159 -3.68 -14.28 -2.67
CA VAL A 159 -4.98 -14.18 -2.01
C VAL A 159 -6.08 -14.65 -2.94
N SER A 160 -6.92 -15.56 -2.43
CA SER A 160 -8.06 -16.12 -3.13
C SER A 160 -9.35 -15.51 -2.59
N TYR A 161 -10.14 -14.94 -3.48
CA TYR A 161 -11.48 -14.42 -3.17
C TYR A 161 -12.55 -15.14 -3.99
N ASN A 162 -13.78 -15.10 -3.50
CA ASN A 162 -14.93 -15.68 -4.18
C ASN A 162 -15.06 -15.21 -5.64
N GLY A 163 -15.03 -16.15 -6.59
CA GLY A 163 -15.24 -15.89 -8.01
C GLY A 163 -14.20 -15.00 -8.71
N ARG A 164 -13.10 -14.66 -8.03
CA ARG A 164 -11.96 -13.95 -8.61
C ARG A 164 -10.80 -14.91 -8.85
N LYS A 165 -9.97 -14.58 -9.85
CA LYS A 165 -8.69 -15.28 -10.03
C LYS A 165 -7.78 -14.91 -8.87
N ASP A 166 -7.03 -15.91 -8.37
CA ASP A 166 -6.00 -15.69 -7.36
C ASP A 166 -5.03 -14.59 -7.79
N ALA A 167 -4.77 -13.67 -6.90
CA ALA A 167 -3.85 -12.56 -7.16
C ALA A 167 -2.64 -12.65 -6.24
N GLU A 168 -1.47 -12.45 -6.82
CA GLU A 168 -0.22 -12.25 -6.08
C GLU A 168 -0.06 -10.74 -5.81
N LEU A 169 0.00 -10.37 -4.53
CA LEU A 169 -0.07 -9.00 -4.06
C LEU A 169 1.10 -8.68 -3.14
N CYS A 170 1.60 -7.45 -3.23
CA CYS A 170 2.50 -6.89 -2.22
C CYS A 170 1.74 -6.67 -0.91
N ASP A 171 2.42 -6.80 0.21
CA ASP A 171 1.87 -6.47 1.52
C ASP A 171 1.60 -4.96 1.64
N PRO A 172 0.37 -4.51 1.92
CA PRO A 172 0.07 -3.10 2.14
C PRO A 172 0.81 -2.50 3.35
N TYR A 173 1.30 -3.32 4.26
CA TYR A 173 2.07 -2.91 5.44
C TYR A 173 3.59 -3.03 5.26
N ALA A 174 4.09 -3.33 4.07
CA ALA A 174 5.53 -3.37 3.82
C ALA A 174 6.16 -1.98 3.93
N PHE A 175 7.16 -1.81 4.80
CA PHE A 175 7.94 -0.57 4.94
C PHE A 175 8.97 -0.38 3.83
N ALA A 176 9.32 -1.44 3.14
CA ALA A 176 10.25 -1.44 2.03
C ALA A 176 9.79 -2.44 0.97
N THR A 177 10.00 -2.09 -0.30
CA THR A 177 9.61 -2.92 -1.44
C THR A 177 10.76 -3.08 -2.42
N GLY A 178 10.69 -4.11 -3.26
CA GLY A 178 11.56 -4.29 -4.41
C GLY A 178 11.08 -3.50 -5.63
N LEU A 179 11.61 -3.87 -6.80
CA LEU A 179 11.36 -3.19 -8.07
C LEU A 179 9.86 -3.03 -8.36
N ASN A 180 9.47 -1.78 -8.71
CA ASN A 180 8.09 -1.42 -9.03
C ASN A 180 7.07 -1.77 -7.91
N GLY A 181 7.50 -1.81 -6.64
CA GLY A 181 6.63 -2.09 -5.51
C GLY A 181 5.97 -3.48 -5.49
N ARG A 182 6.46 -4.43 -6.31
CA ARG A 182 5.80 -5.73 -6.50
C ARG A 182 5.97 -6.70 -5.34
N ARG A 183 7.07 -6.62 -4.62
CA ARG A 183 7.40 -7.51 -3.48
C ARG A 183 7.71 -6.66 -2.26
N GLY A 184 7.09 -6.95 -1.13
CA GLY A 184 7.48 -6.41 0.16
C GLY A 184 8.83 -7.01 0.60
N MET A 185 9.64 -6.25 1.32
CA MET A 185 10.83 -6.77 1.98
C MET A 185 10.58 -6.92 3.47
N VAL A 186 11.00 -8.03 4.05
CA VAL A 186 11.02 -8.20 5.51
C VAL A 186 11.99 -7.18 6.09
N THR A 187 11.49 -6.20 6.82
CA THR A 187 12.26 -5.05 7.28
C THR A 187 12.04 -4.81 8.77
N ASN A 188 13.10 -4.96 9.56
CA ASN A 188 13.12 -4.38 10.89
C ASN A 188 13.46 -2.90 10.77
N ILE A 189 12.47 -2.05 10.99
CA ILE A 189 12.59 -0.59 10.81
C ILE A 189 13.63 0.07 11.74
N SER A 190 14.05 -0.63 12.79
CA SER A 190 15.11 -0.19 13.72
C SER A 190 16.48 -0.79 13.38
N SER A 191 16.56 -1.64 12.33
CA SER A 191 17.84 -2.24 11.93
C SER A 191 18.82 -1.18 11.41
N PRO A 192 20.13 -1.31 11.71
CA PRO A 192 21.16 -0.46 11.11
C PRO A 192 21.20 -0.50 9.60
N SER A 193 20.64 -1.54 8.97
CA SER A 193 20.55 -1.68 7.51
C SER A 193 19.66 -0.62 6.86
N VAL A 194 18.70 -0.07 7.60
CA VAL A 194 17.72 0.94 7.15
C VAL A 194 17.68 2.18 8.03
N THR A 195 18.50 2.25 9.08
CA THR A 195 18.51 3.37 10.04
C THR A 195 19.91 4.01 10.07
N PRO A 196 20.06 5.30 9.72
CA PRO A 196 21.33 6.00 9.83
C PRO A 196 21.80 6.04 11.30
N GLU A 197 23.12 6.04 11.49
CA GLU A 197 23.70 6.26 12.81
C GLU A 197 23.22 7.61 13.39
N GLY A 198 22.84 7.63 14.65
CA GLY A 198 22.36 8.83 15.34
C GLY A 198 20.94 9.28 14.98
N TRP A 199 20.17 8.50 14.23
CA TRP A 199 18.82 8.86 13.76
C TRP A 199 17.89 9.36 14.88
N GLU A 200 17.79 8.64 16.00
CA GLU A 200 16.88 8.99 17.09
C GLU A 200 17.35 10.26 17.84
N SER A 201 18.65 10.39 18.08
CA SER A 201 19.21 11.59 18.74
C SER A 201 19.08 12.83 17.88
N GLU A 202 19.35 12.71 16.57
CA GLU A 202 19.21 13.81 15.60
C GLU A 202 17.77 14.33 15.57
N HIS A 203 16.81 13.43 15.49
CA HIS A 203 15.40 13.80 15.48
C HIS A 203 14.96 14.49 16.78
N ALA A 204 15.41 14.00 17.94
CA ALA A 204 15.12 14.61 19.24
C ALA A 204 15.75 16.02 19.37
N GLU A 205 16.99 16.19 18.90
CA GLU A 205 17.68 17.48 18.88
C GLU A 205 16.97 18.48 17.96
N TYR A 206 16.59 18.07 16.75
CA TYR A 206 15.82 18.91 15.84
C TYR A 206 14.52 19.39 16.48
N LYS A 207 13.71 18.47 17.00
CA LYS A 207 12.44 18.81 17.69
C LYS A 207 12.61 19.83 18.80
N LYS A 208 13.67 19.70 19.59
CA LYS A 208 13.96 20.61 20.71
C LYS A 208 14.37 22.00 20.21
N ALA A 209 15.18 22.07 19.15
CA ALA A 209 15.75 23.31 18.64
C ALA A 209 14.77 24.12 17.77
N HIS A 210 13.89 23.43 17.03
CA HIS A 210 13.07 24.02 15.96
C HIS A 210 11.56 23.85 16.17
N ALA A 211 11.09 23.60 17.41
CA ALA A 211 9.68 23.53 17.72
C ALA A 211 8.95 24.84 17.37
N LEU A 212 7.93 24.76 16.55
CA LEU A 212 7.05 25.90 16.25
C LEU A 212 6.25 26.28 17.51
N LYS A 213 6.10 27.60 17.78
CA LYS A 213 5.23 28.11 18.84
C LYS A 213 3.76 28.06 18.44
N SER A 214 3.49 28.23 17.15
CA SER A 214 2.17 28.12 16.53
C SER A 214 2.30 27.49 15.14
N TYR A 215 1.29 26.77 14.68
CA TYR A 215 1.25 26.29 13.29
C TYR A 215 1.28 27.42 12.25
N THR A 216 0.84 28.62 12.62
CA THR A 216 0.92 29.81 11.76
C THR A 216 2.32 30.37 11.57
N ASP A 217 3.30 29.89 12.35
CA ASP A 217 4.71 30.26 12.20
C ASP A 217 5.41 29.40 11.11
N ALA A 218 4.73 28.39 10.58
CA ALA A 218 5.27 27.55 9.52
C ALA A 218 5.32 28.31 8.19
N VAL A 219 6.50 28.33 7.60
CA VAL A 219 6.72 28.76 6.20
C VAL A 219 7.17 27.53 5.43
N ILE A 220 6.35 27.07 4.52
CA ILE A 220 6.49 25.77 3.84
C ILE A 220 6.96 25.98 2.41
N TRP A 221 7.98 25.24 2.01
CA TRP A 221 8.47 25.18 0.62
C TRP A 221 8.21 23.80 0.05
N GLU A 222 7.34 23.74 -0.95
CA GLU A 222 6.96 22.48 -1.62
C GLU A 222 7.98 22.13 -2.71
N VAL A 223 8.32 20.83 -2.81
CA VAL A 223 9.28 20.35 -3.80
C VAL A 223 9.00 18.94 -4.28
N HIS A 224 9.22 18.71 -5.56
CA HIS A 224 9.26 17.37 -6.15
C HIS A 224 10.67 16.79 -6.06
N VAL A 225 10.84 15.59 -5.47
CA VAL A 225 12.15 14.97 -5.20
C VAL A 225 13.03 14.89 -6.46
N ARG A 226 12.47 14.44 -7.59
CA ARG A 226 13.19 14.34 -8.86
C ARG A 226 13.64 15.70 -9.40
N ASP A 227 12.79 16.72 -9.30
CA ASP A 227 13.07 18.05 -9.86
C ASP A 227 14.07 18.85 -9.03
N PHE A 228 14.14 18.56 -7.72
CA PHE A 228 15.09 19.20 -6.81
C PHE A 228 16.54 19.17 -7.32
N SER A 229 16.96 18.07 -7.93
CA SER A 229 18.34 17.87 -8.35
C SER A 229 18.52 17.50 -9.83
N GLY A 230 17.44 17.38 -10.60
CA GLY A 230 17.48 16.85 -11.96
C GLY A 230 18.40 17.58 -12.93
N LYS A 231 18.60 18.89 -12.74
CA LYS A 231 19.46 19.77 -13.56
C LYS A 231 20.67 20.32 -12.81
N THR A 232 21.06 19.66 -11.71
CA THR A 232 22.17 20.08 -10.86
C THR A 232 23.42 19.21 -11.08
N ASN A 233 24.49 19.53 -10.35
CA ASN A 233 25.71 18.73 -10.27
C ASN A 233 25.65 17.63 -9.20
N ALA A 234 24.47 17.31 -8.64
CA ALA A 234 24.31 16.26 -7.67
C ALA A 234 24.81 14.91 -8.20
N ALA A 235 25.48 14.13 -7.36
CA ALA A 235 25.83 12.74 -7.65
C ALA A 235 24.58 11.87 -7.61
N ALA A 236 23.72 12.07 -6.59
CA ALA A 236 22.41 11.43 -6.47
C ALA A 236 21.32 12.20 -7.22
N LYS A 237 21.49 12.42 -8.52
CA LYS A 237 20.50 13.13 -9.34
C LYS A 237 19.14 12.49 -9.27
N ARG A 238 18.11 13.33 -9.11
CA ARG A 238 16.70 12.94 -9.12
C ARG A 238 16.29 12.03 -7.96
N GLY A 239 17.11 11.94 -6.91
CA GLY A 239 16.91 11.04 -5.78
C GLY A 239 17.01 11.70 -4.42
N PHE A 240 16.65 10.94 -3.39
CA PHE A 240 16.73 11.36 -1.98
C PHE A 240 18.13 11.80 -1.55
N GLY A 241 19.17 11.16 -2.05
CA GLY A 241 20.56 11.48 -1.69
C GLY A 241 20.95 12.92 -1.97
N ALA A 242 20.34 13.56 -2.97
CA ALA A 242 20.66 14.94 -3.33
C ALA A 242 20.38 15.97 -2.23
N PHE A 243 19.45 15.68 -1.30
CA PHE A 243 19.15 16.55 -0.16
C PHE A 243 20.33 16.66 0.83
N ALA A 244 21.22 15.67 0.85
CA ALA A 244 22.41 15.66 1.68
C ALA A 244 23.66 16.25 1.00
N GLU A 245 23.58 16.61 -0.29
CA GLU A 245 24.71 17.10 -1.06
C GLU A 245 24.80 18.64 -1.04
N LYS A 246 26.05 19.15 -1.03
CA LYS A 246 26.30 20.58 -1.28
C LYS A 246 26.30 20.85 -2.77
N LEU A 247 25.32 21.61 -3.22
CA LEU A 247 25.06 21.83 -4.64
C LEU A 247 25.35 23.27 -5.05
N THR A 248 25.89 23.42 -6.24
CA THR A 248 26.09 24.72 -6.90
C THR A 248 25.56 24.71 -8.32
N ASN A 249 25.08 25.84 -8.81
CA ASN A 249 24.75 26.00 -10.22
C ASN A 249 25.99 26.27 -11.08
N SER A 250 25.80 26.38 -12.39
CA SER A 250 26.88 26.65 -13.36
C SER A 250 27.61 27.98 -13.14
N ARG A 251 27.08 28.89 -12.33
CA ARG A 251 27.69 30.19 -11.97
C ARG A 251 28.36 30.13 -10.58
N GLY A 252 28.46 28.95 -9.97
CA GLY A 252 29.04 28.80 -8.62
C GLY A 252 28.15 29.27 -7.47
N MET A 253 26.89 29.59 -7.70
CA MET A 253 25.95 29.97 -6.64
C MET A 253 25.41 28.74 -5.94
N THR A 254 25.25 28.85 -4.62
CA THR A 254 24.64 27.83 -3.76
C THR A 254 23.19 27.55 -4.22
N ILE A 255 22.87 26.27 -4.34
CA ILE A 255 21.52 25.75 -4.61
C ILE A 255 21.25 24.56 -3.68
N GLY A 256 20.11 23.89 -3.84
CA GLY A 256 19.76 22.72 -3.03
C GLY A 256 19.38 23.09 -1.59
N THR A 257 19.65 22.21 -0.65
CA THR A 257 19.23 22.33 0.76
C THR A 257 19.75 23.62 1.41
N ASP A 258 21.01 23.96 1.19
CA ASP A 258 21.62 25.20 1.74
C ASP A 258 20.89 26.46 1.23
N TYR A 259 20.50 26.50 -0.03
CA TYR A 259 19.71 27.62 -0.59
C TYR A 259 18.31 27.70 0.03
N VAL A 260 17.64 26.55 0.21
CA VAL A 260 16.31 26.53 0.82
C VAL A 260 16.35 27.00 2.27
N ALA A 261 17.40 26.64 3.02
CA ALA A 261 17.62 27.16 4.37
C ALA A 261 17.84 28.68 4.37
N ASP A 262 18.61 29.21 3.43
CA ASP A 262 18.85 30.66 3.27
C ASP A 262 17.60 31.47 2.92
N LEU A 263 16.57 30.83 2.36
CA LEU A 263 15.27 31.49 2.12
C LEU A 263 14.50 31.80 3.41
N GLY A 264 14.89 31.21 4.55
CA GLY A 264 14.23 31.40 5.83
C GLY A 264 12.92 30.64 5.98
N VAL A 265 12.67 29.62 5.16
CA VAL A 265 11.54 28.69 5.32
C VAL A 265 11.78 27.77 6.52
N THR A 266 10.72 27.26 7.10
CA THR A 266 10.81 26.37 8.28
C THR A 266 10.68 24.91 7.91
N HIS A 267 9.98 24.60 6.80
CA HIS A 267 9.70 23.22 6.41
C HIS A 267 9.85 23.03 4.91
N VAL A 268 10.28 21.85 4.53
CA VAL A 268 10.23 21.33 3.16
C VAL A 268 9.08 20.34 3.05
N HIS A 269 8.16 20.57 2.15
CA HIS A 269 7.04 19.70 1.84
C HIS A 269 7.40 18.87 0.61
N LEU A 270 7.64 17.58 0.80
CA LEU A 270 7.90 16.65 -0.29
C LEU A 270 6.59 16.24 -0.93
N LEU A 271 6.43 16.49 -2.23
CA LEU A 271 5.36 15.87 -3.04
C LEU A 271 5.39 14.36 -2.86
N PRO A 272 4.29 13.62 -3.17
CA PRO A 272 4.19 12.22 -2.80
C PRO A 272 5.44 11.42 -3.11
N CYS A 273 6.04 10.85 -2.09
CA CYS A 273 7.28 10.08 -2.16
C CYS A 273 7.12 8.65 -1.64
N ALA A 274 5.89 8.21 -1.35
CA ALA A 274 5.54 6.80 -1.22
C ALA A 274 5.52 6.13 -2.60
N GLU A 275 5.63 4.81 -2.63
CA GLU A 275 5.64 4.04 -3.89
C GLU A 275 4.35 4.25 -4.67
N TYR A 276 4.48 4.77 -5.90
CA TYR A 276 3.40 4.97 -6.85
C TYR A 276 3.61 4.15 -8.13
N ALA A 277 2.54 3.93 -8.93
CA ALA A 277 2.47 2.82 -9.87
C ALA A 277 3.04 3.11 -11.27
N THR A 278 2.85 4.31 -11.82
CA THR A 278 3.02 4.55 -13.26
C THR A 278 4.42 4.93 -13.70
N VAL A 279 5.44 4.69 -12.85
CA VAL A 279 6.85 4.79 -13.23
C VAL A 279 7.47 3.40 -13.24
N ASP A 280 7.91 2.95 -14.41
CA ASP A 280 8.65 1.71 -14.54
C ASP A 280 10.11 1.89 -14.12
N GLN A 281 10.42 1.45 -12.90
CA GLN A 281 11.74 1.60 -12.30
C GLN A 281 12.83 0.76 -13.00
N SER A 282 12.45 -0.24 -13.78
CA SER A 282 13.40 -1.03 -14.58
C SER A 282 14.00 -0.24 -15.74
N ARG A 283 13.38 0.91 -16.08
CA ARG A 283 13.75 1.77 -17.21
C ARG A 283 14.40 3.09 -16.79
N LEU A 284 14.77 3.25 -15.51
CA LEU A 284 15.34 4.53 -15.02
C LEU A 284 16.68 4.90 -15.69
N ASP A 285 17.42 3.92 -16.19
CA ASP A 285 18.66 4.10 -16.93
C ASP A 285 18.47 4.34 -18.45
N ASP A 286 17.21 4.23 -18.93
CA ASP A 286 16.84 4.52 -20.32
C ASP A 286 16.71 6.04 -20.51
N GLU A 287 17.58 6.63 -21.34
CA GLU A 287 17.62 8.08 -21.57
C GLU A 287 16.34 8.60 -22.21
N ASP A 288 15.64 7.79 -23.00
CA ASP A 288 14.38 8.13 -23.67
C ASP A 288 13.17 7.96 -22.76
N TYR A 289 13.33 7.34 -21.56
CA TYR A 289 12.22 7.13 -20.65
C TYR A 289 11.94 8.34 -19.78
N ASN A 290 10.76 8.94 -19.95
CA ASN A 290 10.30 9.98 -19.05
C ASN A 290 9.69 9.37 -17.77
N ALA A 291 10.49 9.28 -16.71
CA ALA A 291 10.07 8.81 -15.39
C ALA A 291 9.41 9.92 -14.53
N PHE A 292 8.93 11.03 -15.14
CA PHE A 292 8.27 12.07 -14.37
C PHE A 292 6.84 11.68 -14.03
N ASN A 293 6.51 11.77 -12.75
CA ASN A 293 5.17 11.60 -12.20
C ASN A 293 5.10 12.37 -10.87
N TRP A 294 4.00 13.02 -10.59
CA TRP A 294 3.80 13.76 -9.34
C TRP A 294 3.58 12.85 -8.12
N GLY A 295 3.29 11.56 -8.35
CA GLY A 295 3.14 10.56 -7.29
C GLY A 295 1.72 10.41 -6.74
N TYR A 296 0.70 10.97 -7.40
CA TYR A 296 -0.70 10.89 -6.95
C TYR A 296 -1.43 9.63 -7.44
N ASP A 297 -0.70 8.56 -7.73
CA ASP A 297 -1.21 7.24 -8.07
C ASP A 297 -0.62 6.17 -7.11
N PRO A 298 -0.95 6.24 -5.80
CA PRO A 298 -0.30 5.45 -4.76
C PRO A 298 -0.56 3.96 -4.90
N MET A 299 0.47 3.15 -4.67
CA MET A 299 0.41 1.70 -4.69
C MET A 299 0.81 1.08 -3.34
N ASN A 300 1.94 1.50 -2.75
CA ASN A 300 2.39 1.04 -1.44
C ASN A 300 2.64 2.25 -0.52
N TYR A 301 1.69 2.54 0.36
CA TYR A 301 1.67 3.76 1.19
C TYR A 301 2.82 3.88 2.19
N ASN A 302 3.36 2.74 2.67
CA ASN A 302 4.37 2.70 3.72
C ASN A 302 5.80 2.52 3.20
N SER A 303 5.98 2.30 1.89
CA SER A 303 7.29 2.13 1.26
C SER A 303 7.70 3.37 0.48
N PRO A 304 8.93 3.89 0.65
CA PRO A 304 9.42 4.99 -0.16
C PRO A 304 9.56 4.63 -1.63
N MET A 305 9.38 5.61 -2.52
CA MET A 305 9.46 5.45 -3.96
C MET A 305 10.83 5.00 -4.43
N GLY A 306 10.89 3.87 -5.13
CA GLY A 306 12.14 3.29 -5.63
C GLY A 306 12.85 4.14 -6.70
N ALA A 307 12.11 4.93 -7.48
CA ALA A 307 12.69 5.83 -8.47
C ALA A 307 13.50 6.98 -7.86
N TYR A 308 13.44 7.17 -6.54
CA TYR A 308 14.17 8.22 -5.82
C TYR A 308 15.36 7.70 -5.02
N CYS A 309 15.70 6.41 -5.12
CA CYS A 309 16.85 5.83 -4.46
C CYS A 309 17.91 5.33 -5.48
N SER A 310 19.10 5.00 -4.97
CA SER A 310 20.23 4.58 -5.78
C SER A 310 20.05 3.19 -6.41
N ASP A 311 19.29 2.32 -5.75
CA ASP A 311 18.92 1.00 -6.27
C ASP A 311 17.44 0.69 -6.00
N PRO A 312 16.56 0.80 -7.00
CA PRO A 312 15.14 0.50 -6.84
C PRO A 312 14.83 -0.97 -6.56
N ARG A 313 15.80 -1.88 -6.73
CA ARG A 313 15.66 -3.32 -6.44
C ARG A 313 15.92 -3.64 -4.96
N ASP A 314 16.72 -2.80 -4.28
CA ASP A 314 17.02 -2.99 -2.85
C ASP A 314 16.07 -2.14 -1.98
N GLY A 315 15.14 -2.80 -1.29
CA GLY A 315 14.20 -2.13 -0.39
C GLY A 315 14.90 -1.38 0.76
N ARG A 316 16.13 -1.78 1.16
CA ARG A 316 16.90 -1.08 2.20
C ARG A 316 17.34 0.30 1.74
N ALA A 317 17.78 0.42 0.49
CA ALA A 317 18.22 1.69 -0.09
C ALA A 317 17.12 2.74 0.01
N ARG A 318 15.87 2.37 -0.28
CA ARG A 318 14.72 3.26 -0.25
C ARG A 318 14.52 3.92 1.11
N VAL A 319 14.49 3.12 2.17
CA VAL A 319 14.26 3.59 3.54
C VAL A 319 15.46 4.37 4.06
N LEU A 320 16.67 3.83 3.86
CA LEU A 320 17.91 4.44 4.35
C LEU A 320 18.16 5.81 3.71
N GLU A 321 17.96 5.94 2.40
CA GLU A 321 18.21 7.20 1.69
C GLU A 321 17.15 8.26 2.01
N LEU A 322 15.88 7.89 2.16
CA LEU A 322 14.85 8.82 2.63
C LEU A 322 15.18 9.33 4.05
N ARG A 323 15.58 8.45 4.96
CA ARG A 323 15.98 8.85 6.33
C ARG A 323 17.20 9.77 6.31
N ARG A 324 18.18 9.50 5.46
CA ARG A 324 19.36 10.39 5.27
C ARG A 324 18.95 11.76 4.72
N ALA A 325 18.01 11.81 3.80
CA ALA A 325 17.48 13.07 3.28
C ALA A 325 16.79 13.88 4.39
N VAL A 326 15.94 13.24 5.20
CA VAL A 326 15.29 13.87 6.36
C VAL A 326 16.32 14.38 7.36
N ALA A 327 17.31 13.58 7.73
CA ALA A 327 18.37 13.99 8.65
C ALA A 327 19.20 15.18 8.12
N ALA A 328 19.46 15.22 6.81
CA ALA A 328 20.16 16.35 6.18
C ALA A 328 19.33 17.64 6.22
N LEU A 329 18.03 17.56 5.99
CA LEU A 329 17.11 18.70 6.10
C LEU A 329 17.02 19.18 7.56
N HIS A 330 16.88 18.30 8.53
CA HIS A 330 16.89 18.62 9.95
C HIS A 330 18.19 19.31 10.37
N LYS A 331 19.34 18.81 9.89
CA LYS A 331 20.65 19.45 10.16
C LYS A 331 20.75 20.87 9.57
N ALA A 332 20.02 21.17 8.51
CA ALA A 332 19.90 22.49 7.93
C ALA A 332 18.83 23.37 8.64
N GLY A 333 18.20 22.87 9.71
CA GLY A 333 17.13 23.57 10.44
C GLY A 333 15.75 23.49 9.79
N LEU A 334 15.55 22.59 8.82
CA LEU A 334 14.32 22.45 8.03
C LEU A 334 13.53 21.21 8.48
N GLY A 335 12.26 21.38 8.86
CA GLY A 335 11.33 20.29 9.07
C GLY A 335 10.91 19.63 7.77
N VAL A 336 10.39 18.42 7.84
CA VAL A 336 9.90 17.68 6.66
C VAL A 336 8.43 17.38 6.80
N VAL A 337 7.67 17.68 5.74
CA VAL A 337 6.27 17.33 5.59
C VAL A 337 6.14 16.37 4.41
N PHE A 338 5.44 15.26 4.60
CA PHE A 338 5.13 14.32 3.52
C PHE A 338 3.72 14.56 3.00
N ASP A 339 3.60 14.70 1.67
CA ASP A 339 2.32 14.64 0.99
C ASP A 339 1.86 13.18 0.90
N VAL A 340 0.65 12.91 1.39
CA VAL A 340 0.08 11.56 1.45
C VAL A 340 -1.28 11.50 0.78
N VAL A 341 -1.52 10.44 0.00
CA VAL A 341 -2.71 10.26 -0.83
C VAL A 341 -3.55 9.11 -0.27
N TYR A 342 -4.42 9.38 0.72
CA TYR A 342 -5.25 8.34 1.35
C TYR A 342 -6.66 8.23 0.78
N ASN A 343 -7.04 9.10 -0.16
CA ASN A 343 -8.40 9.15 -0.72
C ASN A 343 -8.63 8.18 -1.87
N HIS A 344 -7.59 7.59 -2.46
CA HIS A 344 -7.69 6.58 -3.51
C HIS A 344 -6.43 5.71 -3.60
N THR A 345 -6.55 4.58 -4.29
CA THR A 345 -5.45 3.70 -4.71
C THR A 345 -5.32 3.74 -6.23
N TYR A 346 -4.15 3.40 -6.77
CA TYR A 346 -3.91 3.36 -8.21
C TYR A 346 -4.88 2.45 -8.96
N ASN A 347 -5.17 1.27 -8.43
CA ASN A 347 -6.03 0.31 -9.09
C ASN A 347 -7.18 -0.11 -8.15
N PHE A 348 -8.39 0.38 -8.46
CA PHE A 348 -9.61 0.06 -7.73
C PHE A 348 -10.14 -1.35 -8.01
N ASP A 349 -9.78 -1.91 -9.17
CA ASP A 349 -10.24 -3.24 -9.62
C ASP A 349 -9.25 -4.36 -9.29
N ALA A 350 -8.10 -4.04 -8.70
CA ALA A 350 -7.20 -5.07 -8.19
C ALA A 350 -7.86 -5.81 -7.02
N PRO A 351 -7.72 -7.12 -6.96
CA PRO A 351 -8.31 -7.92 -5.90
C PRO A 351 -7.78 -7.54 -4.52
#